data_e8e1b4be43415443673f502c77205094
#
_entry.id   e8e1b4be43415443673f502c77205094
#
_cell.length_a   1.000
_cell.length_b   1.000
_cell.length_c   1.000
_cell.angle_alpha   90.00
_cell.angle_beta   90.00
_cell.angle_gamma   90.00
#
_symmetry.space_group_name_H-M   'P 1'
#
loop_
_entity.id
_entity.type
_entity.pdbx_description
1 polymer ?
#
loop_
_entity_poly.entity_id
_entity_poly.type
_entity_poly.pdbx_seq_one_letter_code
_entity_poly.pdbx_strand_id
1 'polypeptide(L)'
;MGDEDHSTLPINPYGASKLMVERILADAAAAYGLDSVALRYFNAAGAAADARIGESHACETHLIPNVLRSVLGGGPALRVFGGDYPTPDGTCIRDYVHVEDLAQAHLLALDYLDSHPGAHAFNLGNGRGFSVREVIAAASAVTGRAVPW
;
A
#
# COMPACT_ATOMS: atom_id res chain seq x y z
N MET A 1 10.48 -11.33 1.62
CA MET A 1 9.20 -10.95 1.01
C MET A 1 8.33 -12.19 1.01
N GLY A 2 7.06 -12.12 1.44
CA GLY A 2 6.17 -13.28 1.41
C GLY A 2 5.55 -13.42 0.02
N ASP A 3 5.51 -14.64 -0.48
CA ASP A 3 4.69 -15.02 -1.62
C ASP A 3 3.25 -15.35 -1.18
N GLU A 4 2.39 -15.77 -2.10
CA GLU A 4 0.98 -16.08 -1.82
C GLU A 4 0.83 -17.31 -0.91
N ASP A 5 1.82 -18.20 -0.87
CA ASP A 5 1.86 -19.40 -0.01
C ASP A 5 2.31 -19.07 1.42
N HIS A 6 2.75 -17.83 1.67
CA HIS A 6 3.13 -17.41 3.01
C HIS A 6 1.96 -17.48 3.98
N SER A 7 2.21 -17.99 5.18
CA SER A 7 1.19 -18.15 6.22
C SER A 7 0.47 -16.84 6.55
N THR A 8 -0.86 -16.82 6.39
CA THR A 8 -1.71 -15.69 6.72
C THR A 8 -2.13 -15.74 8.19
N LEU A 9 -1.28 -15.22 9.07
CA LEU A 9 -1.50 -15.17 10.53
C LEU A 9 -1.63 -13.70 10.98
N PRO A 10 -2.82 -13.11 10.90
CA PRO A 10 -3.02 -11.72 11.31
C PRO A 10 -2.81 -11.54 12.81
N ILE A 11 -2.06 -10.48 13.17
CA ILE A 11 -1.73 -10.13 14.56
C ILE A 11 -2.60 -9.00 15.11
N ASN A 12 -3.56 -8.51 14.33
CA ASN A 12 -4.45 -7.43 14.74
C ASN A 12 -5.85 -7.60 14.11
N PRO A 13 -6.90 -6.91 14.62
CA PRO A 13 -8.27 -7.03 14.13
C PRO A 13 -8.44 -6.61 12.67
N TYR A 14 -7.68 -5.63 12.20
CA TYR A 14 -7.73 -5.21 10.80
C TYR A 14 -7.28 -6.33 9.86
N GLY A 15 -6.11 -6.91 10.10
CA GLY A 15 -5.64 -8.06 9.32
C GLY A 15 -6.59 -9.25 9.39
N ALA A 16 -7.15 -9.52 10.58
CA ALA A 16 -8.15 -10.59 10.76
C ALA A 16 -9.41 -10.34 9.91
N SER A 17 -9.91 -9.11 9.84
CA SER A 17 -11.07 -8.77 9.02
C SER A 17 -10.81 -8.98 7.52
N LYS A 18 -9.60 -8.66 7.05
CA LYS A 18 -9.22 -8.90 5.64
C LYS A 18 -9.16 -10.39 5.32
N LEU A 19 -8.57 -11.19 6.19
CA LEU A 19 -8.54 -12.64 6.03
C LEU A 19 -9.95 -13.26 6.06
N MET A 20 -10.86 -12.74 6.90
CA MET A 20 -12.26 -13.17 6.90
C MET A 20 -12.94 -12.95 5.55
N VAL A 21 -12.71 -11.80 4.90
CA VAL A 21 -13.25 -11.53 3.56
C VAL A 21 -12.74 -12.55 2.54
N GLU A 22 -11.44 -12.88 2.53
CA GLU A 22 -10.91 -13.89 1.62
C GLU A 22 -11.55 -15.27 1.83
N ARG A 23 -11.79 -15.66 3.09
CA ARG A 23 -12.49 -16.91 3.41
C ARG A 23 -13.94 -16.91 2.93
N ILE A 24 -14.66 -15.81 3.15
CA ILE A 24 -16.04 -15.64 2.66
C ILE A 24 -16.09 -15.75 1.13
N LEU A 25 -15.13 -15.15 0.43
CA LEU A 25 -15.05 -15.24 -1.03
C LEU A 25 -14.77 -16.67 -1.51
N ALA A 26 -13.88 -17.41 -0.83
CA ALA A 26 -13.64 -18.82 -1.13
C ALA A 26 -14.88 -19.70 -0.91
N ASP A 27 -15.59 -19.48 0.19
CA ASP A 27 -16.83 -20.20 0.48
C ASP A 27 -17.94 -19.84 -0.53
N ALA A 28 -18.04 -18.58 -0.93
CA ALA A 28 -19.00 -18.12 -1.94
C ALA A 28 -18.68 -18.68 -3.33
N ALA A 29 -17.41 -18.81 -3.68
CA ALA A 29 -16.98 -19.47 -4.91
C ALA A 29 -17.41 -20.93 -4.93
N ALA A 30 -17.18 -21.65 -3.84
CA ALA A 30 -17.56 -23.06 -3.71
C ALA A 30 -19.10 -23.29 -3.70
N ALA A 31 -19.85 -22.39 -3.04
CA ALA A 31 -21.29 -22.57 -2.85
C ALA A 31 -22.13 -22.00 -3.99
N TYR A 32 -21.71 -20.92 -4.62
CA TYR A 32 -22.52 -20.14 -5.55
C TYR A 32 -21.83 -19.89 -6.90
N GLY A 33 -20.58 -20.34 -7.09
CA GLY A 33 -19.80 -20.07 -8.30
C GLY A 33 -19.44 -18.60 -8.44
N LEU A 34 -19.21 -17.87 -7.34
CA LEU A 34 -18.76 -16.48 -7.36
C LEU A 34 -17.27 -16.45 -7.71
N ASP A 35 -16.94 -15.85 -8.84
CA ASP A 35 -15.54 -15.62 -9.21
C ASP A 35 -15.02 -14.35 -8.53
N SER A 36 -13.82 -14.42 -7.96
CA SER A 36 -13.23 -13.30 -7.22
C SER A 36 -11.71 -13.30 -7.23
N VAL A 37 -11.12 -12.11 -7.17
CA VAL A 37 -9.69 -11.91 -6.92
C VAL A 37 -9.49 -11.01 -5.72
N ALA A 38 -8.77 -11.48 -4.71
CA ALA A 38 -8.29 -10.68 -3.59
C ALA A 38 -6.88 -10.12 -3.93
N LEU A 39 -6.80 -8.82 -4.16
CA LEU A 39 -5.53 -8.13 -4.40
C LEU A 39 -4.96 -7.65 -3.05
N ARG A 40 -3.90 -8.30 -2.58
CA ARG A 40 -3.22 -7.99 -1.32
C ARG A 40 -2.10 -6.98 -1.56
N TYR A 41 -2.40 -5.70 -1.52
CA TYR A 41 -1.41 -4.64 -1.69
C TYR A 41 -1.00 -4.01 -0.36
N PHE A 42 0.21 -3.45 -0.33
CA PHE A 42 0.79 -2.84 0.88
C PHE A 42 0.29 -1.40 1.04
N ASN A 43 1.11 -0.39 0.74
CA ASN A 43 0.71 1.00 0.92
C ASN A 43 0.41 1.61 -0.45
N ALA A 44 -0.85 1.93 -0.70
CA ALA A 44 -1.22 2.71 -1.88
C ALA A 44 -0.64 4.12 -1.76
N ALA A 45 -0.06 4.63 -2.84
CA ALA A 45 0.58 5.94 -2.88
C ALA A 45 0.42 6.60 -4.24
N GLY A 46 0.65 7.90 -4.30
CA GLY A 46 0.56 8.65 -5.54
C GLY A 46 -0.82 9.25 -5.79
N ALA A 47 -0.98 9.79 -6.98
CA ALA A 47 -2.20 10.42 -7.47
C ALA A 47 -2.35 10.15 -8.96
N ALA A 48 -3.52 10.42 -9.54
CA ALA A 48 -3.71 10.36 -10.98
C ALA A 48 -2.75 11.32 -11.70
N ALA A 49 -2.22 10.90 -12.85
CA ALA A 49 -1.22 11.67 -13.61
C ALA A 49 -1.70 13.08 -13.99
N ASP A 50 -3.02 13.25 -14.18
CA ASP A 50 -3.64 14.55 -14.47
C ASP A 50 -3.92 15.41 -13.21
N ALA A 51 -3.52 14.94 -12.03
CA ALA A 51 -3.68 15.59 -10.74
C ALA A 51 -5.14 15.91 -10.33
N ARG A 52 -6.15 15.35 -11.00
CA ARG A 52 -7.56 15.57 -10.65
C ARG A 52 -8.05 14.69 -9.51
N ILE A 53 -7.40 13.56 -9.28
CA ILE A 53 -7.75 12.60 -8.24
C ILE A 53 -6.50 12.30 -7.44
N GLY A 54 -6.60 12.42 -6.13
CA GLY A 54 -5.51 12.15 -5.19
C GLY A 54 -6.04 11.90 -3.79
N GLU A 55 -5.13 11.61 -2.87
CA GLU A 55 -5.45 11.38 -1.48
C GLU A 55 -5.84 12.68 -0.77
N SER A 56 -6.98 12.68 -0.07
CA SER A 56 -7.47 13.83 0.68
C SER A 56 -8.18 13.37 1.95
N HIS A 57 -7.48 13.39 3.07
CA HIS A 57 -8.01 13.07 4.38
C HIS A 57 -8.16 14.32 5.25
N ALA A 58 -9.25 14.41 6.01
CA ALA A 58 -9.45 15.49 6.98
C ALA A 58 -8.37 15.47 8.07
N CYS A 59 -7.96 14.27 8.50
CA CYS A 59 -6.82 14.04 9.39
C CYS A 59 -5.84 13.10 8.70
N GLU A 60 -4.75 13.64 8.15
CA GLU A 60 -3.76 12.87 7.40
C GLU A 60 -2.81 12.15 8.34
N THR A 61 -2.68 10.84 8.14
CA THR A 61 -1.79 9.97 8.93
C THR A 61 -0.74 9.26 8.09
N HIS A 62 -0.86 9.31 6.76
CA HIS A 62 0.06 8.60 5.87
C HIS A 62 1.36 9.37 5.67
N LEU A 63 2.44 8.62 5.48
CA LEU A 63 3.80 9.18 5.46
C LEU A 63 4.00 10.15 4.28
N ILE A 64 3.73 9.73 3.06
CA ILE A 64 4.04 10.51 1.85
C ILE A 64 3.30 11.85 1.84
N PRO A 65 1.98 11.92 2.06
CA PRO A 65 1.28 13.20 2.17
C PRO A 65 1.82 14.10 3.28
N ASN A 66 2.17 13.55 4.44
CA ASN A 66 2.72 14.33 5.55
C ASN A 66 4.13 14.87 5.24
N VAL A 67 4.98 14.09 4.56
CA VAL A 67 6.27 14.55 4.05
C VAL A 67 6.10 15.71 3.08
N LEU A 68 5.18 15.57 2.12
CA LEU A 68 4.91 16.61 1.11
C LEU A 68 4.31 17.87 1.75
N ARG A 69 3.39 17.75 2.69
CA ARG A 69 2.85 18.89 3.46
C ARG A 69 3.94 19.63 4.22
N SER A 70 4.85 18.89 4.86
CA SER A 70 5.96 19.46 5.63
C SER A 70 6.90 20.26 4.70
N VAL A 71 7.34 19.68 3.58
CA VAL A 71 8.30 20.34 2.67
C VAL A 71 7.70 21.50 1.87
N LEU A 72 6.41 21.44 1.57
CA LEU A 72 5.70 22.51 0.83
C LEU A 72 5.20 23.64 1.74
N GLY A 73 5.41 23.54 3.06
CA GLY A 73 5.03 24.58 4.03
C GLY A 73 3.55 24.58 4.40
N GLY A 74 2.80 23.54 4.05
CA GLY A 74 1.38 23.38 4.39
C GLY A 74 1.10 22.66 5.70
N GLY A 75 2.14 22.28 6.45
CA GLY A 75 2.04 21.51 7.68
C GLY A 75 3.21 21.70 8.63
N PRO A 76 3.14 21.09 9.84
CA PRO A 76 4.25 21.09 10.80
C PRO A 76 5.44 20.27 10.27
N ALA A 77 6.58 20.39 10.96
CA ALA A 77 7.71 19.50 10.73
C ALA A 77 7.28 18.02 10.86
N LEU A 78 7.81 17.17 9.99
CA LEU A 78 7.49 15.75 10.00
C LEU A 78 7.99 15.11 11.30
N ARG A 79 7.17 14.28 11.91
CA ARG A 79 7.59 13.47 13.07
C ARG A 79 7.94 12.06 12.59
N VAL A 80 9.18 11.65 12.76
CA VAL A 80 9.64 10.29 12.54
C VAL A 80 9.49 9.49 13.84
N PHE A 81 8.69 8.42 13.77
CA PHE A 81 8.42 7.56 14.92
C PHE A 81 9.35 6.34 14.91
N GLY A 82 10.33 6.37 15.81
CA GLY A 82 11.34 5.32 15.93
C GLY A 82 12.54 5.53 15.01
N GLY A 83 13.71 5.31 15.58
CA GLY A 83 15.02 5.36 14.90
C GLY A 83 15.89 4.16 15.27
N ASP A 84 15.28 3.13 15.87
CA ASP A 84 15.91 1.96 16.47
C ASP A 84 15.39 0.63 15.91
N TYR A 85 14.71 0.67 14.74
CA TYR A 85 14.31 -0.53 14.04
C TYR A 85 15.54 -1.30 13.52
N PRO A 86 15.49 -2.64 13.45
CA PRO A 86 16.57 -3.47 12.90
C PRO A 86 16.62 -3.35 11.35
N THR A 87 16.83 -2.14 10.86
CA THR A 87 16.90 -1.76 9.44
C THR A 87 18.19 -0.97 9.19
N PRO A 88 18.65 -0.84 7.94
CA PRO A 88 19.92 -0.18 7.65
C PRO A 88 20.05 1.25 8.17
N ASP A 89 18.94 2.00 8.26
CA ASP A 89 18.93 3.40 8.71
C ASP A 89 18.18 3.63 10.03
N GLY A 90 17.73 2.55 10.67
CA GLY A 90 17.00 2.58 11.93
C GLY A 90 15.52 2.94 11.80
N THR A 91 15.02 3.29 10.61
CA THR A 91 13.60 3.62 10.41
C THR A 91 12.83 2.46 9.80
N CYS A 92 11.50 2.44 9.95
CA CYS A 92 10.70 1.35 9.41
C CYS A 92 10.69 1.36 7.88
N ILE A 93 10.63 0.15 7.29
CA ILE A 93 10.57 -0.06 5.85
C ILE A 93 9.13 -0.42 5.47
N ARG A 94 8.62 0.18 4.38
CA ARG A 94 7.30 -0.08 3.82
C ARG A 94 7.40 -0.23 2.30
N ASP A 95 6.60 -1.11 1.73
CA ASP A 95 6.41 -1.20 0.29
C ASP A 95 5.27 -0.27 -0.14
N TYR A 96 5.47 0.49 -1.21
CA TYR A 96 4.51 1.43 -1.77
C TYR A 96 4.18 1.04 -3.20
N VAL A 97 2.89 1.03 -3.53
CA VAL A 97 2.39 0.73 -4.89
C VAL A 97 1.64 1.95 -5.39
N HIS A 98 1.94 2.38 -6.61
CA HIS A 98 1.26 3.53 -7.19
C HIS A 98 -0.21 3.24 -7.45
N VAL A 99 -1.10 4.20 -7.21
CA VAL A 99 -2.55 4.00 -7.37
C VAL A 99 -2.97 3.66 -8.80
N GLU A 100 -2.22 4.12 -9.80
CA GLU A 100 -2.47 3.77 -11.22
C GLU A 100 -2.10 2.31 -11.50
N ASP A 101 -1.02 1.78 -10.90
CA ASP A 101 -0.66 0.37 -11.01
C ASP A 101 -1.71 -0.51 -10.31
N LEU A 102 -2.24 -0.06 -9.16
CA LEU A 102 -3.35 -0.74 -8.49
C LEU A 102 -4.60 -0.74 -9.36
N ALA A 103 -4.94 0.37 -10.00
CA ALA A 103 -6.09 0.45 -10.90
C ALA A 103 -5.94 -0.53 -12.07
N GLN A 104 -4.76 -0.58 -12.69
CA GLN A 104 -4.48 -1.52 -13.75
C GLN A 104 -4.54 -2.98 -13.26
N ALA A 105 -4.02 -3.27 -12.08
CA ALA A 105 -4.10 -4.61 -11.50
C ALA A 105 -5.54 -5.07 -11.28
N HIS A 106 -6.46 -4.17 -10.91
CA HIS A 106 -7.89 -4.50 -10.80
C HIS A 106 -8.49 -4.86 -12.16
N LEU A 107 -8.15 -4.13 -13.22
CA LEU A 107 -8.62 -4.46 -14.57
C LEU A 107 -8.08 -5.81 -15.04
N LEU A 108 -6.77 -6.05 -14.85
CA LEU A 108 -6.16 -7.34 -15.18
C LEU A 108 -6.74 -8.50 -14.35
N ALA A 109 -7.14 -8.25 -13.12
CA ALA A 109 -7.80 -9.26 -12.29
C ALA A 109 -9.18 -9.64 -12.84
N LEU A 110 -9.94 -8.70 -13.41
CA LEU A 110 -11.19 -9.01 -14.09
C LEU A 110 -10.96 -9.86 -15.35
N ASP A 111 -10.02 -9.45 -16.20
CA ASP A 111 -9.66 -10.22 -17.40
C ASP A 111 -9.16 -11.63 -17.05
N TYR A 112 -8.43 -11.77 -15.92
CA TYR A 112 -7.97 -13.06 -15.44
C TYR A 112 -9.12 -14.02 -15.10
N LEU A 113 -10.20 -13.51 -14.49
CA LEU A 113 -11.37 -14.31 -14.09
C LEU A 113 -12.12 -14.89 -15.30
N ASP A 114 -12.04 -14.29 -16.49
CA ASP A 114 -12.70 -14.83 -17.71
C ASP A 114 -12.20 -16.25 -18.06
N SER A 115 -10.98 -16.59 -17.67
CA SER A 115 -10.37 -17.90 -17.94
C SER A 115 -10.02 -18.71 -16.68
N HIS A 116 -10.13 -18.11 -15.50
CA HIS A 116 -9.78 -18.73 -14.22
C HIS A 116 -10.90 -18.52 -13.19
N PRO A 117 -12.00 -19.31 -13.28
CA PRO A 117 -13.09 -19.16 -12.34
C PRO A 117 -12.66 -19.56 -10.91
N GLY A 118 -13.40 -19.07 -9.90
CA GLY A 118 -13.18 -19.36 -8.50
C GLY A 118 -12.62 -18.18 -7.70
N ALA A 119 -12.04 -18.47 -6.54
CA ALA A 119 -11.47 -17.46 -5.66
C ALA A 119 -9.93 -17.50 -5.72
N HIS A 120 -9.34 -16.38 -6.07
CA HIS A 120 -7.88 -16.22 -6.21
C HIS A 120 -7.36 -15.11 -5.31
N ALA A 121 -6.06 -15.14 -4.97
CA ALA A 121 -5.41 -14.09 -4.23
C ALA A 121 -4.03 -13.81 -4.85
N PHE A 122 -3.67 -12.53 -4.99
CA PHE A 122 -2.38 -12.09 -5.50
C PHE A 122 -1.79 -10.98 -4.61
N ASN A 123 -0.50 -11.09 -4.33
CA ASN A 123 0.24 -10.04 -3.65
C ASN A 123 0.68 -8.97 -4.65
N LEU A 124 0.41 -7.71 -4.33
CA LEU A 124 0.85 -6.56 -5.14
C LEU A 124 1.86 -5.73 -4.35
N GLY A 125 3.08 -5.70 -4.83
CA GLY A 125 4.18 -4.92 -4.26
C GLY A 125 5.26 -4.68 -5.30
N ASN A 126 6.13 -3.70 -5.04
CA ASN A 126 7.28 -3.42 -5.90
C ASN A 126 8.46 -4.39 -5.70
N GLY A 127 8.32 -5.32 -4.77
CA GLY A 127 9.40 -6.24 -4.47
C GLY A 127 10.56 -5.61 -3.69
N ARG A 128 10.52 -4.31 -3.41
CA ARG A 128 11.48 -3.57 -2.63
C ARG A 128 10.75 -2.59 -1.71
N GLY A 129 11.07 -2.64 -0.41
CA GLY A 129 10.58 -1.65 0.53
C GLY A 129 11.44 -0.38 0.54
N PHE A 130 10.87 0.71 1.04
CA PHE A 130 11.54 1.98 1.26
C PHE A 130 11.46 2.36 2.73
N SER A 131 12.57 2.84 3.28
CA SER A 131 12.61 3.36 4.64
C SER A 131 11.99 4.75 4.72
N VAL A 132 11.64 5.20 5.93
CA VAL A 132 11.14 6.57 6.12
C VAL A 132 12.17 7.60 5.66
N ARG A 133 13.45 7.38 5.92
CA ARG A 133 14.52 8.30 5.48
C ARG A 133 14.70 8.31 3.96
N GLU A 134 14.55 7.18 3.29
CA GLU A 134 14.56 7.13 1.82
C GLU A 134 13.40 7.93 1.22
N VAL A 135 12.20 7.85 1.81
CA VAL A 135 11.05 8.65 1.37
C VAL A 135 11.30 10.15 1.60
N ILE A 136 11.87 10.55 2.73
CA ILE A 136 12.27 11.94 3.01
C ILE A 136 13.31 12.43 2.00
N ALA A 137 14.33 11.63 1.73
CA ALA A 137 15.38 11.96 0.75
C ALA A 137 14.80 12.12 -0.66
N ALA A 138 13.93 11.21 -1.08
CA ALA A 138 13.25 11.30 -2.38
C ALA A 138 12.39 12.57 -2.49
N ALA A 139 11.61 12.90 -1.47
CA ALA A 139 10.81 14.13 -1.44
C ALA A 139 11.69 15.38 -1.51
N SER A 140 12.82 15.39 -0.78
CA SER A 140 13.80 16.50 -0.85
C SER A 140 14.38 16.66 -2.24
N ALA A 141 14.75 15.55 -2.89
CA ALA A 141 15.32 15.56 -4.24
C ALA A 141 14.31 16.09 -5.29
N VAL A 142 13.05 15.61 -5.23
CA VAL A 142 12.00 16.01 -6.19
C VAL A 142 11.58 17.46 -5.99
N THR A 143 11.47 17.93 -4.76
CA THR A 143 11.00 19.30 -4.46
C THR A 143 12.11 20.34 -4.48
N GLY A 144 13.38 19.93 -4.47
CA GLY A 144 14.53 20.81 -4.33
C GLY A 144 14.62 21.51 -2.97
N ARG A 145 13.90 21.02 -1.95
CA ARG A 145 13.82 21.60 -0.60
C ARG A 145 14.12 20.55 0.45
N ALA A 146 14.79 20.95 1.54
CA ALA A 146 14.95 20.08 2.69
C ALA A 146 13.60 19.85 3.37
N VAL A 147 13.25 18.59 3.62
CA VAL A 147 12.07 18.25 4.44
C VAL A 147 12.41 18.55 5.90
N PRO A 148 11.64 19.41 6.59
CA PRO A 148 11.84 19.62 8.04
C PRO A 148 11.27 18.43 8.84
N TRP A 149 12.15 17.74 9.61
CA TRP A 149 11.82 16.57 10.44
C TRP A 149 12.71 16.44 11.65
#